data_e63d80ad5dff054490d899ac0c9754f0
#
_entry.id   e63d80ad5dff054490d899ac0c9754f0
#
_cell.length_a   1.000
_cell.length_b   1.000
_cell.length_c   1.000
_cell.angle_alpha   90.00
_cell.angle_beta   90.00
_cell.angle_gamma   90.00
#
_symmetry.space_group_name_H-M   'P 1'
#
loop_
_entity.id
_entity.type
_entity.pdbx_description
1 polymer ?
#
loop_
_entity_poly.entity_id
_entity_poly.type
_entity_poly.pdbx_seq_one_letter_code
_entity_poly.pdbx_strand_id
1 'polypeptide(L)'
;YVSSTDVPLLHPAFVRRVIEGFDGEVDVVLPEVGGYRQPLAAAYRSDLLATVEELIAAERMRPAFLFERCRVRRLDDRAMLKDRSLARFDPDLASVSNLNEPADYERAHALPAPEIHVELFGSLATQTAAPRRATARAWTLGHLASAMELELEEHIVPALNGDQISRDPQLPLVAGDTVGFMLADVDANADADG
;
A
#
# COMPACT_ATOMS: atom_id res chain seq x y z
N TYR A 1 7.86 8.34 -6.36
CA TYR A 1 7.71 8.32 -4.91
C TYR A 1 8.91 7.63 -4.27
N VAL A 2 9.43 8.22 -3.20
CA VAL A 2 10.52 7.66 -2.40
C VAL A 2 9.96 7.27 -1.04
N SER A 3 10.23 6.03 -0.60
CA SER A 3 9.82 5.53 0.70
C SER A 3 11.02 5.08 1.50
N SER A 4 10.97 5.28 2.81
CA SER A 4 11.82 4.57 3.75
C SER A 4 11.45 3.08 3.78
N THR A 5 12.38 2.22 4.22
CA THR A 5 12.16 0.77 4.32
C THR A 5 11.65 0.34 5.70
N ASP A 6 11.60 1.25 6.65
CA ASP A 6 11.24 1.03 8.05
C ASP A 6 9.84 1.58 8.42
N VAL A 7 8.96 1.74 7.41
CA VAL A 7 7.58 2.20 7.55
C VAL A 7 6.57 1.10 7.18
N PRO A 8 6.37 0.10 8.04
CA PRO A 8 5.56 -1.08 7.72
C PRO A 8 4.06 -0.79 7.59
N LEU A 9 3.60 0.36 8.05
CA LEU A 9 2.19 0.77 8.01
C LEU A 9 1.87 1.67 6.81
N LEU A 10 2.77 1.75 5.82
CA LEU A 10 2.56 2.56 4.62
C LEU A 10 1.28 2.13 3.88
N HIS A 11 0.33 3.05 3.78
CA HIS A 11 -0.95 2.80 3.11
C HIS A 11 -0.93 3.37 1.68
N PRO A 12 -1.46 2.65 0.67
CA PRO A 12 -1.52 3.15 -0.72
C PRO A 12 -2.25 4.50 -0.88
N ALA A 13 -3.24 4.79 -0.05
CA ALA A 13 -3.92 6.09 -0.05
C ALA A 13 -2.99 7.25 0.31
N PHE A 14 -2.01 7.03 1.19
CA PHE A 14 -0.99 8.02 1.51
C PHE A 14 -0.11 8.31 0.29
N VAL A 15 0.41 7.27 -0.36
CA VAL A 15 1.24 7.38 -1.57
C VAL A 15 0.49 8.12 -2.67
N ARG A 16 -0.75 7.70 -2.95
CA ARG A 16 -1.62 8.33 -3.96
C ARG A 16 -1.83 9.81 -3.65
N ARG A 17 -2.18 10.15 -2.40
CA ARG A 17 -2.39 11.54 -1.96
C ARG A 17 -1.16 12.41 -2.20
N VAL A 18 0.04 11.88 -1.94
CA VAL A 18 1.30 12.60 -2.20
C VAL A 18 1.51 12.80 -3.70
N ILE A 19 1.32 11.76 -4.52
CA ILE A 19 1.48 11.84 -5.97
C ILE A 19 0.48 12.83 -6.60
N GLU A 20 -0.77 12.82 -6.16
CA GLU A 20 -1.82 13.76 -6.61
C GLU A 20 -1.53 15.21 -6.20
N GLY A 21 -0.55 15.44 -5.34
CA GLY A 21 -0.06 16.77 -5.02
C GLY A 21 0.67 17.46 -6.16
N PHE A 22 1.08 16.76 -7.23
CA PHE A 22 1.66 17.39 -8.41
C PHE A 22 0.59 18.12 -9.24
N ASP A 23 0.89 19.35 -9.66
CA ASP A 23 0.05 20.16 -10.55
C ASP A 23 0.82 20.71 -11.77
N GLY A 24 2.00 20.19 -12.03
CA GLY A 24 2.88 20.62 -13.11
C GLY A 24 3.80 21.81 -12.78
N GLU A 25 3.54 22.54 -11.70
CA GLU A 25 4.34 23.68 -11.29
C GLU A 25 5.37 23.37 -10.19
N VAL A 26 5.19 22.23 -9.50
CA VAL A 26 6.06 21.80 -8.39
C VAL A 26 7.00 20.68 -8.79
N ASP A 27 8.17 20.68 -8.18
CA ASP A 27 9.22 19.70 -8.45
C ASP A 27 9.24 18.60 -7.37
N VAL A 28 8.74 18.92 -6.16
CA VAL A 28 8.64 18.01 -5.02
C VAL A 28 7.31 18.20 -4.31
N VAL A 29 6.64 17.10 -3.98
CA VAL A 29 5.52 17.09 -3.03
C VAL A 29 6.00 16.46 -1.74
N LEU A 30 6.08 17.26 -0.68
CA LEU A 30 6.69 16.92 0.60
C LEU A 30 5.64 16.90 1.71
N PRO A 31 5.27 15.74 2.25
CA PRO A 31 4.45 15.67 3.46
C PRO A 31 5.18 16.26 4.66
N GLU A 32 4.40 16.90 5.53
CA GLU A 32 4.83 17.40 6.82
C GLU A 32 3.85 16.88 7.88
N VAL A 33 4.23 15.80 8.55
CA VAL A 33 3.37 15.06 9.49
C VAL A 33 3.83 15.32 10.92
N GLY A 34 2.89 15.71 11.78
CA GLY A 34 3.21 16.08 13.16
C GLY A 34 4.22 17.24 13.27
N GLY A 35 4.28 18.11 12.25
CA GLY A 35 5.25 19.20 12.14
C GLY A 35 6.63 18.81 11.63
N TYR A 36 6.84 17.54 11.26
CA TYR A 36 8.11 17.04 10.74
C TYR A 36 8.01 16.75 9.25
N ARG A 37 9.01 17.24 8.48
CA ARG A 37 9.14 16.96 7.06
C ARG A 37 9.48 15.48 6.84
N GLN A 38 8.82 14.88 5.84
CA GLN A 38 8.98 13.45 5.50
C GLN A 38 9.69 13.29 4.13
N PRO A 39 10.99 13.54 4.02
CA PRO A 39 11.70 13.48 2.75
C PRO A 39 11.78 12.06 2.16
N LEU A 40 11.66 11.02 2.99
CA LEU A 40 11.61 9.62 2.58
C LEU A 40 10.17 9.07 2.59
N ALA A 41 9.18 9.94 2.43
CA ALA A 41 7.78 9.62 2.14
C ALA A 41 7.21 10.70 1.20
N ALA A 42 7.98 11.10 0.19
CA ALA A 42 7.72 12.24 -0.68
C ALA A 42 7.80 11.84 -2.16
N ALA A 43 7.19 12.63 -3.02
CA ALA A 43 7.28 12.44 -4.46
C ALA A 43 8.17 13.51 -5.09
N TYR A 44 9.02 13.09 -6.00
CA TYR A 44 10.04 13.90 -6.67
C TYR A 44 9.91 13.77 -8.18
N ARG A 45 10.12 14.88 -8.91
CA ARG A 45 10.25 14.82 -10.36
C ARG A 45 11.58 14.18 -10.73
N SER A 46 11.57 13.35 -11.76
CA SER A 46 12.78 12.66 -12.24
C SER A 46 13.84 13.61 -12.83
N ASP A 47 13.44 14.78 -13.31
CA ASP A 47 14.35 15.80 -13.84
C ASP A 47 15.21 16.52 -12.77
N LEU A 48 14.91 16.29 -11.48
CA LEU A 48 15.77 16.72 -10.37
C LEU A 48 17.08 15.93 -10.25
N LEU A 49 17.24 14.83 -11.00
CA LEU A 49 18.40 13.93 -10.86
C LEU A 49 19.73 14.69 -11.02
N ALA A 50 19.85 15.56 -12.04
CA ALA A 50 21.07 16.35 -12.25
C ALA A 50 21.39 17.26 -11.05
N THR A 51 20.36 17.90 -10.46
CA THR A 51 20.53 18.72 -9.24
C THR A 51 20.97 17.91 -8.05
N VAL A 52 20.46 16.67 -7.91
CA VAL A 52 20.87 15.74 -6.84
C VAL A 52 22.34 15.33 -7.04
N GLU A 53 22.75 14.98 -8.24
CA GLU A 53 24.14 14.62 -8.59
C GLU A 53 25.11 15.78 -8.26
N GLU A 54 24.77 17.02 -8.61
CA GLU A 54 25.56 18.20 -8.24
C GLU A 54 25.69 18.37 -6.71
N LEU A 55 24.60 18.14 -5.97
CA LEU A 55 24.62 18.25 -4.50
C LEU A 55 25.49 17.15 -3.87
N ILE A 56 25.43 15.93 -4.42
CA ILE A 56 26.28 14.82 -3.98
C ILE A 56 27.75 15.14 -4.25
N ALA A 57 28.08 15.61 -5.46
CA ALA A 57 29.45 16.01 -5.82
C ALA A 57 29.99 17.14 -4.93
N ALA A 58 29.09 18.00 -4.42
CA ALA A 58 29.43 19.09 -3.49
C ALA A 58 29.39 18.65 -1.99
N GLU A 59 29.25 17.36 -1.71
CA GLU A 59 29.10 16.79 -0.35
C GLU A 59 27.90 17.36 0.46
N ARG A 60 26.90 17.90 -0.21
CA ARG A 60 25.68 18.46 0.38
C ARG A 60 24.57 17.39 0.46
N MET A 61 24.74 16.41 1.32
CA MET A 61 23.93 15.17 1.37
C MET A 61 22.55 15.31 2.07
N ARG A 62 22.24 16.47 2.68
CA ARG A 62 20.96 16.68 3.38
C ARG A 62 19.86 17.03 2.39
N PRO A 63 18.68 16.37 2.43
CA PRO A 63 17.55 16.68 1.55
C PRO A 63 17.13 18.16 1.59
N ALA A 64 17.37 18.85 2.70
CA ALA A 64 17.10 20.28 2.84
C ALA A 64 17.78 21.12 1.75
N PHE A 65 19.00 20.76 1.32
CA PHE A 65 19.71 21.48 0.26
C PHE A 65 19.05 21.34 -1.11
N LEU A 66 18.41 20.20 -1.38
CA LEU A 66 17.60 20.03 -2.58
C LEU A 66 16.37 20.95 -2.54
N PHE A 67 15.71 21.03 -1.39
CA PHE A 67 14.50 21.85 -1.22
C PHE A 67 14.76 23.36 -1.34
N GLU A 68 16.02 23.81 -1.18
CA GLU A 68 16.44 25.20 -1.43
C GLU A 68 16.57 25.51 -2.93
N ARG A 69 16.66 24.48 -3.79
CA ARG A 69 16.94 24.59 -5.24
C ARG A 69 15.76 24.20 -6.13
N CYS A 70 14.61 23.85 -5.57
CA CYS A 70 13.45 23.41 -6.30
C CYS A 70 12.14 23.92 -5.70
N ARG A 71 11.05 23.83 -6.45
CA ARG A 71 9.71 24.24 -6.01
C ARG A 71 9.06 23.12 -5.22
N VAL A 72 8.87 23.34 -3.92
CA VAL A 72 8.35 22.35 -3.00
C VAL A 72 6.92 22.70 -2.61
N ARG A 73 5.98 21.78 -2.85
CA ARG A 73 4.65 21.80 -2.25
C ARG A 73 4.69 21.01 -0.96
N ARG A 74 4.38 21.69 0.16
CA ARG A 74 4.23 21.04 1.45
C ARG A 74 2.78 20.65 1.68
N LEU A 75 2.56 19.45 2.18
CA LEU A 75 1.25 18.95 2.60
C LEU A 75 1.31 18.66 4.10
N ASP A 76 0.75 19.58 4.90
CA ASP A 76 0.57 19.38 6.34
C ASP A 76 -0.51 18.32 6.62
N ASP A 77 -0.66 17.92 7.90
CA ASP A 77 -1.64 16.90 8.34
C ASP A 77 -3.05 17.23 7.80
N ARG A 78 -3.46 18.49 7.87
CA ARG A 78 -4.76 18.94 7.40
C ARG A 78 -4.91 18.79 5.87
N ALA A 79 -3.86 19.12 5.13
CA ALA A 79 -3.84 19.01 3.68
C ALA A 79 -3.82 17.54 3.23
N MET A 80 -3.09 16.69 3.96
CA MET A 80 -3.09 15.24 3.72
C MET A 80 -4.48 14.65 3.95
N LEU A 81 -5.11 14.90 5.08
CA LEU A 81 -6.41 14.37 5.47
C LEU A 81 -7.62 14.99 4.75
N LYS A 82 -7.42 15.91 3.79
CA LYS A 82 -8.48 16.28 2.83
C LYS A 82 -8.86 15.14 1.89
N ASP A 83 -7.95 14.22 1.63
CA ASP A 83 -8.28 12.99 0.91
C ASP A 83 -9.15 12.09 1.78
N ARG A 84 -10.33 11.72 1.27
CA ARG A 84 -11.32 10.95 2.04
C ARG A 84 -10.88 9.53 2.30
N SER A 85 -10.15 8.91 1.36
CA SER A 85 -9.63 7.56 1.52
C SER A 85 -8.56 7.53 2.59
N LEU A 86 -7.60 8.48 2.52
CA LEU A 86 -6.56 8.60 3.53
C LEU A 86 -7.15 8.89 4.92
N ALA A 87 -8.06 9.85 5.03
CA ALA A 87 -8.73 10.16 6.30
C ALA A 87 -9.51 8.98 6.90
N ARG A 88 -10.01 8.07 6.04
CA ARG A 88 -10.72 6.86 6.48
C ARG A 88 -9.78 5.75 6.93
N PHE A 89 -8.71 5.50 6.19
CA PHE A 89 -7.87 4.31 6.35
C PHE A 89 -6.59 4.56 7.15
N ASP A 90 -6.12 5.80 7.20
CA ASP A 90 -4.93 6.22 7.94
C ASP A 90 -5.14 7.62 8.56
N PRO A 91 -6.13 7.77 9.47
CA PRO A 91 -6.49 9.06 10.06
C PRO A 91 -5.36 9.66 10.91
N ASP A 92 -4.48 8.83 11.45
CA ASP A 92 -3.35 9.23 12.30
C ASP A 92 -2.06 9.41 11.50
N LEU A 93 -2.09 9.24 10.15
CA LEU A 93 -0.94 9.30 9.25
C LEU A 93 0.18 8.34 9.68
N ALA A 94 -0.19 7.16 10.18
CA ALA A 94 0.73 6.11 10.62
C ALA A 94 1.61 5.57 9.48
N SER A 95 1.25 5.85 8.23
CA SER A 95 2.04 5.54 7.02
C SER A 95 3.49 6.03 7.07
N VAL A 96 3.81 7.01 7.90
CA VAL A 96 5.18 7.54 8.07
C VAL A 96 5.80 7.20 9.43
N SER A 97 5.20 6.28 10.17
CA SER A 97 5.71 5.84 11.47
C SER A 97 6.87 4.86 11.26
N ASN A 98 8.07 5.29 11.61
CA ASN A 98 9.27 4.47 11.52
C ASN A 98 9.37 3.48 12.67
N LEU A 99 9.91 2.29 12.40
CA LEU A 99 10.29 1.31 13.43
C LEU A 99 11.79 1.43 13.73
N ASN A 100 12.15 2.29 14.67
CA ASN A 100 13.54 2.53 15.04
C ASN A 100 13.98 1.77 16.29
N GLU A 101 13.03 1.43 17.17
CA GLU A 101 13.30 0.78 18.45
C GLU A 101 12.45 -0.51 18.59
N PRO A 102 12.88 -1.49 19.40
CA PRO A 102 12.09 -2.70 19.67
C PRO A 102 10.66 -2.39 20.15
N ALA A 103 10.48 -1.32 20.93
CA ALA A 103 9.17 -0.90 21.40
C ALA A 103 8.24 -0.43 20.27
N ASP A 104 8.79 0.11 19.16
CA ASP A 104 8.01 0.48 17.97
C ASP A 104 7.47 -0.76 17.28
N TYR A 105 8.31 -1.80 17.17
CA TYR A 105 7.93 -3.09 16.61
C TYR A 105 6.82 -3.75 17.44
N GLU A 106 6.97 -3.80 18.76
CA GLU A 106 5.95 -4.34 19.65
C GLU A 106 4.61 -3.61 19.53
N ARG A 107 4.65 -2.27 19.42
CA ARG A 107 3.44 -1.46 19.20
C ARG A 107 2.80 -1.75 17.85
N ALA A 108 3.58 -1.82 16.78
CA ALA A 108 3.07 -2.13 15.44
C ALA A 108 2.48 -3.54 15.39
N HIS A 109 3.11 -4.50 16.06
CA HIS A 109 2.66 -5.90 16.11
C HIS A 109 1.38 -6.08 16.95
N ALA A 110 1.15 -5.20 17.93
CA ALA A 110 -0.05 -5.20 18.75
C ALA A 110 -1.27 -4.56 18.07
N LEU A 111 -1.11 -3.93 16.91
CA LEU A 111 -2.23 -3.36 16.17
C LEU A 111 -3.20 -4.46 15.71
N PRO A 112 -4.51 -4.21 15.73
CA PRO A 112 -5.47 -5.15 15.18
C PRO A 112 -5.30 -5.27 13.66
N ALA A 113 -5.42 -6.50 13.14
CA ALA A 113 -5.37 -6.71 11.71
C ALA A 113 -6.44 -5.86 10.98
N PRO A 114 -6.10 -5.33 9.78
CA PRO A 114 -7.02 -4.53 8.99
C PRO A 114 -8.26 -5.32 8.57
N GLU A 115 -9.37 -4.63 8.41
CA GLU A 115 -10.60 -5.19 7.86
C GLU A 115 -10.50 -5.21 6.33
N ILE A 116 -10.66 -6.38 5.74
CA ILE A 116 -10.56 -6.67 4.33
C ILE A 116 -11.94 -7.08 3.81
N HIS A 117 -12.33 -6.53 2.67
CA HIS A 117 -13.52 -6.99 1.96
C HIS A 117 -13.20 -8.24 1.15
N VAL A 118 -14.06 -9.25 1.24
CA VAL A 118 -13.90 -10.51 0.50
C VAL A 118 -15.05 -10.71 -0.45
N GLU A 119 -14.76 -11.11 -1.68
CA GLU A 119 -15.75 -11.50 -2.68
C GLU A 119 -15.43 -12.90 -3.21
N LEU A 120 -16.40 -13.81 -3.17
CA LEU A 120 -16.31 -15.14 -3.75
C LEU A 120 -17.02 -15.17 -5.10
N PHE A 121 -16.36 -15.69 -6.12
CA PHE A 121 -16.88 -15.72 -7.49
C PHE A 121 -17.14 -17.13 -8.00
N GLY A 122 -18.04 -17.22 -8.99
CA GLY A 122 -18.35 -18.47 -9.70
C GLY A 122 -18.84 -19.58 -8.77
N SER A 123 -18.40 -20.81 -9.03
CA SER A 123 -18.75 -21.99 -8.26
C SER A 123 -18.21 -21.97 -6.83
N LEU A 124 -17.11 -21.25 -6.56
CA LEU A 124 -16.57 -21.09 -5.22
C LEU A 124 -17.60 -20.45 -4.26
N ALA A 125 -18.38 -19.49 -4.76
CA ALA A 125 -19.44 -18.84 -3.98
C ALA A 125 -20.60 -19.77 -3.61
N THR A 126 -20.70 -20.96 -4.21
CA THR A 126 -21.76 -21.96 -3.95
C THR A 126 -21.24 -23.20 -3.24
N GLN A 127 -19.93 -23.42 -3.28
CA GLN A 127 -19.26 -24.59 -2.67
C GLN A 127 -18.81 -24.33 -1.22
N THR A 128 -18.67 -23.07 -0.85
CA THR A 128 -18.28 -22.66 0.51
C THR A 128 -19.51 -22.30 1.34
N ALA A 129 -19.43 -22.51 2.65
CA ALA A 129 -20.45 -22.02 3.60
C ALA A 129 -20.37 -20.49 3.82
N ALA A 130 -19.29 -19.85 3.36
CA ALA A 130 -19.07 -18.42 3.51
C ALA A 130 -20.01 -17.62 2.58
N PRO A 131 -20.51 -16.45 3.01
CA PRO A 131 -21.32 -15.61 2.16
C PRO A 131 -20.49 -15.08 0.97
N ARG A 132 -21.16 -14.89 -0.18
CA ARG A 132 -20.53 -14.38 -1.41
C ARG A 132 -19.75 -13.07 -1.20
N ARG A 133 -20.17 -12.25 -0.25
CA ARG A 133 -19.49 -11.05 0.20
C ARG A 133 -19.37 -11.08 1.71
N ALA A 134 -18.16 -10.90 2.21
CA ALA A 134 -17.85 -10.92 3.62
C ALA A 134 -16.81 -9.83 3.96
N THR A 135 -16.55 -9.65 5.24
CA THR A 135 -15.39 -8.94 5.76
C THR A 135 -14.65 -9.84 6.72
N ALA A 136 -13.34 -9.80 6.68
CA ALA A 136 -12.48 -10.52 7.62
C ALA A 136 -11.27 -9.67 8.00
N ARG A 137 -10.66 -9.96 9.15
CA ARG A 137 -9.45 -9.27 9.58
C ARG A 137 -8.23 -10.11 9.26
N ALA A 138 -7.33 -9.55 8.45
CA ALA A 138 -6.12 -10.26 8.04
C ALA A 138 -4.98 -9.28 7.70
N TRP A 139 -3.75 -9.62 8.07
CA TRP A 139 -2.55 -8.91 7.65
C TRP A 139 -2.01 -9.41 6.31
N THR A 140 -2.31 -10.65 5.94
CA THR A 140 -1.79 -11.28 4.72
C THR A 140 -2.88 -12.06 4.01
N LEU A 141 -2.64 -12.36 2.72
CA LEU A 141 -3.51 -13.18 1.89
C LEU A 141 -3.75 -14.58 2.51
N GLY A 142 -2.69 -15.20 3.06
CA GLY A 142 -2.79 -16.50 3.72
C GLY A 142 -3.67 -16.48 4.97
N HIS A 143 -3.55 -15.45 5.81
CA HIS A 143 -4.45 -15.26 6.96
C HIS A 143 -5.90 -15.06 6.51
N LEU A 144 -6.11 -14.29 5.43
CA LEU A 144 -7.45 -14.06 4.88
C LEU A 144 -8.06 -15.35 4.35
N ALA A 145 -7.31 -16.12 3.56
CA ALA A 145 -7.76 -17.39 3.02
C ALA A 145 -8.15 -18.36 4.16
N SER A 146 -7.30 -18.48 5.18
CA SER A 146 -7.58 -19.30 6.37
C SER A 146 -8.86 -18.85 7.10
N ALA A 147 -9.08 -17.55 7.24
CA ALA A 147 -10.30 -17.00 7.86
C ALA A 147 -11.57 -17.29 7.03
N MET A 148 -11.41 -17.54 5.73
CA MET A 148 -12.49 -17.92 4.81
C MET A 148 -12.59 -19.44 4.61
N GLU A 149 -11.80 -20.23 5.34
CA GLU A 149 -11.71 -21.69 5.21
C GLU A 149 -11.31 -22.13 3.78
N LEU A 150 -10.44 -21.35 3.14
CA LEU A 150 -9.92 -21.60 1.80
C LEU A 150 -8.44 -22.00 1.87
N GLU A 151 -8.06 -22.98 1.05
CA GLU A 151 -6.67 -23.35 0.78
C GLU A 151 -6.21 -22.67 -0.52
N LEU A 152 -5.05 -21.98 -0.49
CA LEU A 152 -4.49 -21.27 -1.66
C LEU A 152 -3.81 -22.28 -2.63
N GLU A 153 -4.57 -23.26 -3.09
CA GLU A 153 -4.11 -24.27 -4.05
C GLU A 153 -4.10 -23.73 -5.49
N GLU A 154 -3.58 -24.54 -6.44
CA GLU A 154 -3.42 -24.13 -7.84
C GLU A 154 -4.72 -23.72 -8.53
N HIS A 155 -5.83 -24.31 -8.11
CA HIS A 155 -7.14 -24.02 -8.67
C HIS A 155 -7.80 -22.75 -8.09
N ILE A 156 -7.22 -22.13 -7.05
CA ILE A 156 -7.70 -20.85 -6.51
C ILE A 156 -6.95 -19.68 -7.16
N VAL A 157 -7.68 -18.77 -7.76
CA VAL A 157 -7.14 -17.53 -8.33
C VAL A 157 -7.55 -16.36 -7.44
N PRO A 158 -6.62 -15.74 -6.70
CA PRO A 158 -6.89 -14.54 -5.95
C PRO A 158 -6.77 -13.29 -6.84
N ALA A 159 -7.59 -12.29 -6.54
CA ALA A 159 -7.51 -10.95 -7.12
C ALA A 159 -7.53 -9.91 -6.00
N LEU A 160 -6.68 -8.90 -6.08
CA LEU A 160 -6.61 -7.78 -5.15
C LEU A 160 -7.06 -6.50 -5.86
N ASN A 161 -8.11 -5.87 -5.34
CA ASN A 161 -8.69 -4.63 -5.88
C ASN A 161 -9.05 -4.72 -7.38
N GLY A 162 -9.39 -5.93 -7.86
CA GLY A 162 -9.76 -6.21 -9.25
C GLY A 162 -8.64 -6.77 -10.11
N ASP A 163 -7.38 -6.70 -9.68
CA ASP A 163 -6.23 -7.23 -10.39
C ASP A 163 -5.86 -8.63 -9.89
N GLN A 164 -5.62 -9.56 -10.82
CA GLN A 164 -5.14 -10.89 -10.45
C GLN A 164 -3.76 -10.80 -9.81
N ILE A 165 -3.57 -11.52 -8.70
CA ILE A 165 -2.32 -11.55 -7.95
C ILE A 165 -1.76 -12.98 -7.83
N SER A 166 -0.52 -13.08 -7.33
CA SER A 166 0.07 -14.38 -6.97
C SER A 166 -0.63 -14.99 -5.75
N ARG A 167 -0.49 -16.30 -5.59
CA ARG A 167 -0.97 -17.03 -4.40
C ARG A 167 0.01 -16.99 -3.22
N ASP A 168 0.89 -15.99 -3.18
CA ASP A 168 1.83 -15.84 -2.07
C ASP A 168 1.06 -15.59 -0.76
N PRO A 169 1.10 -16.53 0.21
CA PRO A 169 0.39 -16.35 1.47
C PRO A 169 0.93 -15.22 2.32
N GLN A 170 2.15 -14.73 2.03
CA GLN A 170 2.77 -13.60 2.72
C GLN A 170 2.43 -12.25 2.08
N LEU A 171 1.68 -12.21 0.97
CA LEU A 171 1.25 -10.96 0.35
C LEU A 171 0.53 -10.09 1.39
N PRO A 172 1.04 -8.87 1.69
CA PRO A 172 0.44 -8.02 2.70
C PRO A 172 -0.90 -7.41 2.23
N LEU A 173 -1.83 -7.26 3.15
CA LEU A 173 -3.13 -6.61 2.94
C LEU A 173 -3.25 -5.40 3.84
N VAL A 174 -3.96 -4.37 3.36
CA VAL A 174 -4.18 -3.12 4.08
C VAL A 174 -5.68 -2.80 4.20
N ALA A 175 -6.04 -1.92 5.11
CA ALA A 175 -7.42 -1.50 5.30
C ALA A 175 -8.04 -0.98 4.00
N GLY A 176 -9.26 -1.43 3.70
CA GLY A 176 -9.98 -1.05 2.49
C GLY A 176 -9.67 -1.88 1.24
N ASP A 177 -8.75 -2.84 1.33
CA ASP A 177 -8.56 -3.80 0.25
C ASP A 177 -9.79 -4.68 0.05
N THR A 178 -10.00 -5.05 -1.22
CA THR A 178 -10.98 -6.05 -1.63
C THR A 178 -10.26 -7.22 -2.26
N VAL A 179 -10.39 -8.40 -1.66
CA VAL A 179 -9.83 -9.64 -2.20
C VAL A 179 -10.94 -10.50 -2.78
N GLY A 180 -10.82 -10.79 -4.06
CA GLY A 180 -11.67 -11.73 -4.77
C GLY A 180 -11.02 -13.11 -4.82
N PHE A 181 -11.79 -14.17 -4.60
CA PHE A 181 -11.37 -15.54 -4.86
C PHE A 181 -12.28 -16.17 -5.89
N MET A 182 -11.69 -16.87 -6.85
CA MET A 182 -12.40 -17.65 -7.87
C MET A 182 -11.68 -18.96 -8.13
N LEU A 183 -12.42 -19.95 -8.64
CA LEU A 183 -11.77 -21.15 -9.18
C LEU A 183 -11.19 -20.84 -10.57
N ALA A 184 -9.98 -21.32 -10.83
CA ALA A 184 -9.48 -21.39 -12.19
C ALA A 184 -10.41 -22.30 -13.00
N ASP A 185 -10.76 -21.90 -14.23
CA ASP A 185 -11.42 -22.80 -15.15
C ASP A 185 -10.46 -23.96 -15.45
N VAL A 186 -10.74 -25.12 -14.85
CA VAL A 186 -10.04 -26.36 -15.19
C VAL A 186 -10.60 -26.81 -16.54
N ASP A 187 -9.78 -26.62 -17.58
CA ASP A 187 -9.86 -27.21 -18.91
C ASP A 187 -10.88 -26.73 -19.94
N ALA A 188 -10.30 -25.91 -20.82
CA ALA A 188 -10.71 -25.97 -22.24
C ALA A 188 -9.67 -26.73 -23.12
N ASN A 189 -8.71 -27.46 -22.55
CA ASN A 189 -7.60 -28.07 -23.34
C ASN A 189 -7.29 -29.55 -23.07
N ALA A 190 -8.18 -30.31 -22.46
CA ALA A 190 -7.97 -31.77 -22.28
C ALA A 190 -8.48 -32.64 -23.42
N ASP A 191 -9.18 -32.07 -24.42
CA ASP A 191 -9.80 -32.87 -25.51
C ASP A 191 -9.21 -32.57 -26.92
N ALA A 192 -7.98 -32.10 -27.03
CA ALA A 192 -7.36 -31.81 -28.34
C ALA A 192 -6.27 -32.82 -28.75
N ASP A 193 -6.12 -33.98 -28.09
CA ASP A 193 -5.29 -35.10 -28.53
C ASP A 193 -6.03 -36.42 -28.31
N GLY A 194 -6.91 -36.74 -29.27
CA GLY A 194 -7.57 -38.01 -29.41
C GLY A 194 -7.71 -38.33 -30.89
#